data_770c3654c93f57b05de254ffff9195fd
#
_entry.id   770c3654c93f57b05de254ffff9195fd
#
_cell.length_a   1.000
_cell.length_b   1.000
_cell.length_c   1.000
_cell.angle_alpha   90.00
_cell.angle_beta   90.00
_cell.angle_gamma   90.00
#
_symmetry.space_group_name_H-M   'P 1'
#
loop_
_entity.id
_entity.type
_entity.pdbx_description
1 polymer ?
#
loop_
_entity_poly.entity_id
_entity_poly.type
_entity_poly.pdbx_seq_one_letter_code
_entity_poly.pdbx_strand_id
1 'polypeptide(L)'
;LEQCWYLEVILKQPLVEAMQRYLEEDVYPLHTPGHKGGRGMQEPLRSLLGEKALALDVSLMHELDDIHEPTGCIKEAQEAAAALYGSDACFFAVNGTTGALHGMLLAALEPGAKVLVPRNSHRSVIGGLLLADAVPVYLQPLRLSSLSLQGQVTVQQVEAAFREYPDLKAVLLTSPNYFGMAADIKGIAAVTHKHNALLLVDEAHGPHLGFHEAFPLSALACGADFAAQSTHKILGAMTQCSWLHVRGDRARVQRAADAMSLLSTTSPNYLLLGSLDAARAQLAVQSSALLEDVLRAASLLRQELAKNPGLQVICPSDVTGKAGVVALDPGKVAVNVKGLGISGIQAGELLRRANLAVELVDPQYVLFLVTYADWDAVRWPQVVRRIGDVFRKLGKPADLPTNRMQQGVADNVAAPAVVVTDEILAQAAVPLRRVFYSKKKMVPLAQAEGEVSAESISFYPPGIPLILP
;
A
#
# COMPACT_ATOMS: atom_id res chain seq x y z
N LEU A 1 23.59 -17.22 -22.40
CA LEU A 1 24.40 -16.91 -21.20
C LEU A 1 23.71 -15.88 -20.30
N GLU A 2 23.21 -14.77 -20.86
CA GLU A 2 22.48 -13.74 -20.08
C GLU A 2 21.19 -14.27 -19.44
N GLN A 3 20.40 -15.07 -20.15
CA GLN A 3 19.20 -15.70 -19.59
C GLN A 3 19.50 -16.71 -18.46
N CYS A 4 20.59 -17.48 -18.57
CA CYS A 4 20.99 -18.41 -17.51
C CYS A 4 21.44 -17.66 -16.25
N TRP A 5 22.24 -16.61 -16.41
CA TRP A 5 22.68 -15.76 -15.29
C TRP A 5 21.48 -15.08 -14.60
N TYR A 6 20.56 -14.52 -15.40
CA TYR A 6 19.34 -13.87 -14.88
C TYR A 6 18.51 -14.83 -14.03
N LEU A 7 18.22 -16.04 -14.52
CA LEU A 7 17.48 -17.04 -13.76
C LEU A 7 18.23 -17.48 -12.50
N GLU A 8 19.53 -17.64 -12.56
CA GLU A 8 20.35 -18.01 -11.42
C GLU A 8 20.28 -16.96 -10.29
N VAL A 9 20.30 -15.67 -10.64
CA VAL A 9 20.23 -14.57 -9.67
C VAL A 9 18.84 -14.47 -9.02
N ILE A 10 17.76 -14.51 -9.82
CA ILE A 10 16.41 -14.30 -9.28
C ILE A 10 15.86 -15.50 -8.49
N LEU A 11 16.45 -16.69 -8.62
CA LEU A 11 15.99 -17.89 -7.91
C LEU A 11 16.64 -18.07 -6.53
N LYS A 12 17.81 -17.51 -6.30
CA LYS A 12 18.52 -17.58 -4.99
C LYS A 12 17.76 -16.79 -3.91
N GLN A 13 17.98 -17.18 -2.67
CA GLN A 13 17.52 -16.46 -1.48
C GLN A 13 18.73 -16.08 -0.61
N PRO A 14 19.61 -15.19 -1.10
CA PRO A 14 20.92 -14.98 -0.51
C PRO A 14 20.86 -14.57 0.96
N LEU A 15 19.87 -13.75 1.35
CA LEU A 15 19.71 -13.34 2.73
C LEU A 15 19.13 -14.45 3.61
N VAL A 16 18.14 -15.20 3.12
CA VAL A 16 17.59 -16.36 3.86
C VAL A 16 18.66 -17.44 4.05
N GLU A 17 19.46 -17.70 3.02
CA GLU A 17 20.57 -18.64 3.08
C GLU A 17 21.66 -18.18 4.07
N ALA A 18 21.99 -16.89 4.11
CA ALA A 18 22.90 -16.33 5.10
C ALA A 18 22.35 -16.47 6.53
N MET A 19 21.07 -16.23 6.75
CA MET A 19 20.39 -16.44 8.04
C MET A 19 20.43 -17.91 8.47
N GLN A 20 20.26 -18.86 7.54
CA GLN A 20 20.37 -20.28 7.84
C GLN A 20 21.80 -20.66 8.27
N ARG A 21 22.82 -20.22 7.54
CA ARG A 21 24.23 -20.44 7.92
C ARG A 21 24.55 -19.87 9.29
N TYR A 22 24.10 -18.64 9.58
CA TYR A 22 24.30 -18.02 10.89
C TYR A 22 23.73 -18.85 12.04
N LEU A 23 22.55 -19.48 11.85
CA LEU A 23 21.97 -20.39 12.85
C LEU A 23 22.78 -21.67 13.05
N GLU A 24 23.45 -22.18 11.98
CA GLU A 24 24.24 -23.40 12.03
C GLU A 24 25.59 -23.20 12.72
N GLU A 25 26.12 -21.96 12.74
CA GLU A 25 27.38 -21.62 13.39
C GLU A 25 27.34 -21.63 14.92
N ASP A 26 26.12 -21.66 15.52
CA ASP A 26 25.89 -21.68 16.98
C ASP A 26 26.71 -20.61 17.74
N VAL A 27 26.73 -19.38 17.22
CA VAL A 27 27.49 -18.26 17.78
C VAL A 27 26.93 -17.83 19.12
N TYR A 28 27.77 -17.76 20.17
CA TYR A 28 27.36 -17.22 21.45
C TYR A 28 27.34 -15.69 21.41
N PRO A 29 26.15 -15.04 21.51
CA PRO A 29 26.02 -13.60 21.27
C PRO A 29 26.50 -12.74 22.45
N LEU A 30 27.73 -12.23 22.38
CA LEU A 30 28.25 -11.21 23.30
C LEU A 30 27.96 -9.78 22.84
N HIS A 31 27.11 -9.63 21.83
CA HIS A 31 26.66 -8.38 21.20
C HIS A 31 25.18 -8.10 21.48
N THR A 32 24.65 -6.98 20.99
CA THR A 32 23.21 -6.66 20.98
C THR A 32 22.44 -7.63 20.07
N PRO A 33 21.14 -7.88 20.30
CA PRO A 33 20.29 -7.30 21.37
C PRO A 33 20.47 -7.96 22.74
N GLY A 34 19.99 -7.26 23.79
CA GLY A 34 20.18 -7.66 25.18
C GLY A 34 19.55 -8.98 25.60
N HIS A 35 18.57 -9.49 24.86
CA HIS A 35 17.93 -10.78 25.16
C HIS A 35 18.76 -12.00 24.80
N LYS A 36 19.87 -11.84 24.06
CA LYS A 36 20.87 -12.91 23.81
C LYS A 36 20.25 -14.20 23.26
N GLY A 37 19.62 -14.13 22.08
CA GLY A 37 18.94 -15.28 21.49
C GLY A 37 17.74 -15.75 22.32
N GLY A 38 17.05 -14.81 23.00
CA GLY A 38 15.87 -15.08 23.80
C GLY A 38 16.12 -15.52 25.25
N ARG A 39 17.38 -15.77 25.66
CA ARG A 39 17.68 -16.19 27.04
C ARG A 39 17.30 -15.16 28.10
N GLY A 40 17.40 -13.86 27.78
CA GLY A 40 17.00 -12.76 28.64
C GLY A 40 15.55 -12.31 28.45
N MET A 41 14.77 -12.98 27.62
CA MET A 41 13.37 -12.64 27.37
C MET A 41 12.44 -13.40 28.31
N GLN A 42 11.43 -12.71 28.83
CA GLN A 42 10.48 -13.29 29.76
C GLN A 42 9.37 -14.06 29.04
N GLU A 43 8.90 -15.15 29.68
CA GLU A 43 7.68 -15.84 29.30
C GLU A 43 6.43 -14.95 29.58
N PRO A 44 5.33 -15.01 28.78
CA PRO A 44 5.09 -16.00 27.70
C PRO A 44 5.61 -15.55 26.32
N LEU A 45 6.21 -14.36 26.19
CA LEU A 45 6.63 -13.84 24.87
C LEU A 45 7.70 -14.71 24.22
N ARG A 46 8.65 -15.23 25.01
CA ARG A 46 9.68 -16.13 24.51
C ARG A 46 9.09 -17.38 23.82
N SER A 47 8.12 -18.03 24.48
CA SER A 47 7.44 -19.20 23.92
C SER A 47 6.62 -18.86 22.66
N LEU A 48 6.01 -17.66 22.60
CA LEU A 48 5.25 -17.22 21.42
C LEU A 48 6.12 -17.01 20.20
N LEU A 49 7.34 -16.47 20.35
CA LEU A 49 8.25 -16.19 19.24
C LEU A 49 9.02 -17.43 18.79
N GLY A 50 9.36 -18.32 19.72
CA GLY A 50 10.14 -19.51 19.45
C GLY A 50 11.65 -19.25 19.32
N GLU A 51 12.45 -20.30 19.54
CA GLU A 51 13.91 -20.19 19.66
C GLU A 51 14.59 -19.69 18.38
N LYS A 52 14.20 -20.21 17.20
CA LYS A 52 14.84 -19.85 15.93
C LYS A 52 14.63 -18.37 15.57
N ALA A 53 13.43 -17.85 15.76
CA ALA A 53 13.16 -16.43 15.50
C ALA A 53 13.98 -15.53 16.43
N LEU A 54 14.08 -15.89 17.71
CA LEU A 54 14.87 -15.14 18.70
C LEU A 54 16.38 -15.24 18.47
N ALA A 55 16.88 -16.36 17.94
CA ALA A 55 18.29 -16.52 17.56
C ALA A 55 18.66 -15.65 16.35
N LEU A 56 17.70 -15.38 15.44
CA LEU A 56 17.87 -14.52 14.28
C LEU A 56 17.57 -13.04 14.54
N ASP A 57 17.05 -12.70 15.73
CA ASP A 57 16.89 -11.30 16.12
C ASP A 57 18.23 -10.76 16.64
N VAL A 58 19.07 -10.38 15.71
CA VAL A 58 20.42 -9.85 15.90
C VAL A 58 20.56 -8.50 15.21
N SER A 59 21.64 -7.78 15.50
CA SER A 59 21.88 -6.44 14.93
C SER A 59 23.24 -6.38 14.27
N LEU A 60 23.30 -5.90 13.04
CA LEU A 60 24.51 -5.61 12.24
C LEU A 60 25.60 -6.69 12.36
N MET A 61 25.27 -7.92 11.99
CA MET A 61 26.24 -9.00 11.91
C MET A 61 26.92 -8.97 10.55
N HIS A 62 28.25 -9.10 10.55
CA HIS A 62 29.05 -9.12 9.33
C HIS A 62 28.56 -10.18 8.33
N GLU A 63 28.14 -11.33 8.83
CA GLU A 63 27.64 -12.47 8.05
C GLU A 63 26.29 -12.20 7.40
N LEU A 64 25.53 -11.19 7.90
CA LEU A 64 24.18 -10.83 7.46
C LEU A 64 24.12 -9.51 6.71
N ASP A 65 25.29 -8.88 6.45
CA ASP A 65 25.41 -7.62 5.69
C ASP A 65 24.85 -6.38 6.43
N ASP A 66 25.10 -5.19 5.90
CA ASP A 66 24.62 -3.91 6.42
C ASP A 66 23.67 -3.24 5.43
N ILE A 67 22.45 -2.93 5.85
CA ILE A 67 21.43 -2.28 5.00
C ILE A 67 21.84 -0.85 4.56
N HIS A 68 22.71 -0.18 5.32
CA HIS A 68 23.19 1.19 5.02
C HIS A 68 24.24 1.21 3.92
N GLU A 69 25.06 0.17 3.85
CA GLU A 69 26.12 -0.01 2.86
C GLU A 69 26.20 -1.48 2.42
N PRO A 70 25.16 -2.00 1.75
CA PRO A 70 25.05 -3.42 1.45
C PRO A 70 26.12 -3.83 0.44
N THR A 71 26.89 -4.88 0.79
CA THR A 71 27.97 -5.44 -0.04
C THR A 71 27.86 -6.94 -0.22
N GLY A 72 27.02 -7.62 0.56
CA GLY A 72 26.81 -9.06 0.61
C GLY A 72 25.39 -9.48 0.32
N CYS A 73 24.81 -10.29 1.20
CA CYS A 73 23.51 -10.95 0.97
C CYS A 73 22.32 -9.99 0.86
N ILE A 74 22.33 -8.83 1.53
CA ILE A 74 21.29 -7.81 1.36
C ILE A 74 21.40 -7.20 -0.03
N LYS A 75 22.61 -6.85 -0.49
CA LYS A 75 22.85 -6.34 -1.83
C LYS A 75 22.34 -7.30 -2.89
N GLU A 76 22.76 -8.58 -2.80
CA GLU A 76 22.34 -9.62 -3.74
C GLU A 76 20.80 -9.78 -3.77
N ALA A 77 20.14 -9.74 -2.62
CA ALA A 77 18.69 -9.82 -2.54
C ALA A 77 17.99 -8.59 -3.16
N GLN A 78 18.53 -7.39 -2.95
CA GLN A 78 18.04 -6.15 -3.56
C GLN A 78 18.25 -6.12 -5.09
N GLU A 79 19.41 -6.58 -5.57
CA GLU A 79 19.70 -6.70 -6.99
C GLU A 79 18.77 -7.72 -7.67
N ALA A 80 18.50 -8.85 -7.00
CA ALA A 80 17.55 -9.85 -7.49
C ALA A 80 16.11 -9.30 -7.55
N ALA A 81 15.71 -8.45 -6.58
CA ALA A 81 14.42 -7.77 -6.61
C ALA A 81 14.36 -6.73 -7.75
N ALA A 82 15.42 -5.96 -7.95
CA ALA A 82 15.52 -5.01 -9.05
C ALA A 82 15.42 -5.71 -10.41
N ALA A 83 16.13 -6.81 -10.59
CA ALA A 83 16.09 -7.63 -11.80
C ALA A 83 14.68 -8.19 -12.07
N LEU A 84 14.02 -8.74 -11.02
CA LEU A 84 12.68 -9.32 -11.15
C LEU A 84 11.64 -8.29 -11.63
N TYR A 85 11.71 -7.04 -11.15
CA TYR A 85 10.77 -5.97 -11.48
C TYR A 85 11.22 -5.08 -12.67
N GLY A 86 12.44 -5.28 -13.19
CA GLY A 86 13.00 -4.47 -14.25
C GLY A 86 13.28 -3.02 -13.84
N SER A 87 13.69 -2.80 -12.59
CA SER A 87 14.18 -1.52 -12.08
C SER A 87 15.72 -1.47 -12.11
N ASP A 88 16.29 -0.26 -12.05
CA ASP A 88 17.75 -0.07 -11.97
C ASP A 88 18.29 -0.30 -10.55
N ALA A 89 17.41 -0.12 -9.54
CA ALA A 89 17.69 -0.48 -8.15
C ALA A 89 16.39 -0.81 -7.39
N CYS A 90 16.52 -1.63 -6.35
CA CYS A 90 15.49 -1.88 -5.36
C CYS A 90 16.07 -1.74 -3.95
N PHE A 91 15.40 -1.01 -3.08
CA PHE A 91 15.79 -0.84 -1.68
C PHE A 91 14.76 -1.53 -0.77
N PHE A 92 15.24 -2.34 0.16
CA PHE A 92 14.39 -2.96 1.17
C PHE A 92 14.07 -1.95 2.27
N ALA A 93 12.80 -1.87 2.66
CA ALA A 93 12.32 -1.00 3.72
C ALA A 93 11.60 -1.81 4.79
N VAL A 94 12.04 -1.66 6.04
CA VAL A 94 11.47 -2.31 7.22
C VAL A 94 10.69 -1.35 8.12
N ASN A 95 10.38 -0.16 7.60
CA ASN A 95 9.53 0.85 8.24
C ASN A 95 8.24 1.10 7.43
N GLY A 96 7.73 0.06 6.80
CA GLY A 96 6.56 0.10 5.94
C GLY A 96 6.79 0.90 4.66
N THR A 97 5.78 0.92 3.81
CA THR A 97 5.79 1.81 2.64
C THR A 97 5.80 3.28 3.05
N THR A 98 5.47 3.60 4.30
CA THR A 98 5.71 4.94 4.86
C THR A 98 7.17 5.33 4.73
N GLY A 99 8.11 4.48 5.15
CA GLY A 99 9.55 4.72 4.99
C GLY A 99 9.97 4.79 3.52
N ALA A 100 9.48 3.88 2.69
CA ALA A 100 9.75 3.87 1.25
C ALA A 100 9.26 5.14 0.55
N LEU A 101 8.04 5.62 0.85
CA LEU A 101 7.48 6.86 0.31
C LEU A 101 8.24 8.11 0.78
N HIS A 102 8.66 8.13 2.05
CA HIS A 102 9.49 9.22 2.56
C HIS A 102 10.85 9.26 1.83
N GLY A 103 11.50 8.10 1.67
CA GLY A 103 12.75 7.97 0.91
C GLY A 103 12.59 8.37 -0.56
N MET A 104 11.50 7.92 -1.19
CA MET A 104 11.16 8.28 -2.57
C MET A 104 11.04 9.79 -2.76
N LEU A 105 10.24 10.46 -1.92
CA LEU A 105 9.98 11.89 -2.02
C LEU A 105 11.26 12.72 -1.72
N LEU A 106 12.03 12.30 -0.72
CA LEU A 106 13.29 12.93 -0.37
C LEU A 106 14.35 12.77 -1.48
N ALA A 107 14.38 11.62 -2.15
CA ALA A 107 15.28 11.36 -3.27
C ALA A 107 14.88 12.12 -4.55
N ALA A 108 13.57 12.21 -4.81
CA ALA A 108 13.05 12.73 -6.07
C ALA A 108 12.93 14.26 -6.11
N LEU A 109 12.83 14.93 -4.95
CA LEU A 109 12.46 16.35 -4.88
C LEU A 109 13.55 17.19 -4.20
N GLU A 110 13.76 18.37 -4.72
CA GLU A 110 14.52 19.42 -4.04
C GLU A 110 13.60 20.26 -3.14
N PRO A 111 14.11 20.91 -2.08
CA PRO A 111 13.34 21.84 -1.28
C PRO A 111 12.65 22.91 -2.13
N GLY A 112 11.35 23.13 -1.91
CA GLY A 112 10.52 24.05 -2.68
C GLY A 112 10.02 23.49 -4.03
N ALA A 113 10.39 22.28 -4.42
CA ALA A 113 9.90 21.67 -5.66
C ALA A 113 8.38 21.45 -5.60
N LYS A 114 7.68 21.86 -6.68
CA LYS A 114 6.24 21.58 -6.82
C LYS A 114 5.99 20.17 -7.29
N VAL A 115 5.04 19.50 -6.66
CA VAL A 115 4.63 18.13 -7.00
C VAL A 115 3.10 18.02 -7.07
N LEU A 116 2.60 17.44 -8.16
CA LEU A 116 1.18 17.13 -8.31
C LEU A 116 0.81 15.92 -7.46
N VAL A 117 -0.19 16.05 -6.60
CA VAL A 117 -0.56 15.02 -5.61
C VAL A 117 -2.07 14.80 -5.60
N PRO A 118 -2.56 13.56 -5.78
CA PRO A 118 -3.98 13.27 -5.61
C PRO A 118 -4.45 13.54 -4.19
N ARG A 119 -5.62 14.16 -4.04
CA ARG A 119 -6.21 14.50 -2.74
C ARG A 119 -6.51 13.27 -1.87
N ASN A 120 -6.67 12.11 -2.48
CA ASN A 120 -6.89 10.83 -1.81
C ASN A 120 -5.60 10.03 -1.54
N SER A 121 -4.44 10.68 -1.55
CA SER A 121 -3.16 10.06 -1.18
C SER A 121 -3.13 9.67 0.29
N HIS A 122 -2.40 8.60 0.60
CA HIS A 122 -2.20 8.15 1.98
C HIS A 122 -1.44 9.20 2.81
N ARG A 123 -1.70 9.25 4.11
CA ARG A 123 -1.06 10.20 5.05
C ARG A 123 0.47 10.22 5.00
N SER A 124 1.11 9.09 4.65
CA SER A 124 2.58 9.02 4.50
C SER A 124 3.12 9.92 3.39
N VAL A 125 2.32 10.19 2.35
CA VAL A 125 2.69 11.16 1.31
C VAL A 125 2.84 12.55 1.90
N ILE A 126 1.91 12.97 2.78
CA ILE A 126 1.99 14.28 3.45
C ILE A 126 3.25 14.37 4.33
N GLY A 127 3.57 13.28 5.07
CA GLY A 127 4.81 13.20 5.83
C GLY A 127 6.06 13.33 4.97
N GLY A 128 6.09 12.64 3.82
CA GLY A 128 7.21 12.72 2.87
C GLY A 128 7.37 14.10 2.24
N LEU A 129 6.26 14.76 1.86
CA LEU A 129 6.27 16.14 1.35
C LEU A 129 6.83 17.12 2.38
N LEU A 130 6.46 16.95 3.65
CA LEU A 130 6.98 17.76 4.76
C LEU A 130 8.49 17.55 4.94
N LEU A 131 8.96 16.30 4.88
CA LEU A 131 10.39 15.98 5.00
C LEU A 131 11.20 16.55 3.84
N ALA A 132 10.70 16.41 2.60
CA ALA A 132 11.33 16.94 1.40
C ALA A 132 11.20 18.48 1.25
N ASP A 133 10.44 19.15 2.13
CA ASP A 133 10.09 20.57 2.01
C ASP A 133 9.48 20.91 0.63
N ALA A 134 8.68 19.99 0.09
CA ALA A 134 8.05 20.09 -1.21
C ALA A 134 6.72 20.84 -1.15
N VAL A 135 6.33 21.45 -2.27
CA VAL A 135 5.10 22.22 -2.40
C VAL A 135 4.05 21.40 -3.15
N PRO A 136 3.03 20.86 -2.47
CA PRO A 136 1.98 20.10 -3.14
C PRO A 136 1.06 20.99 -3.97
N VAL A 137 0.73 20.53 -5.18
CA VAL A 137 -0.40 20.96 -5.99
C VAL A 137 -1.42 19.83 -5.94
N TYR A 138 -2.52 20.01 -5.24
CA TYR A 138 -3.51 18.96 -5.05
C TYR A 138 -4.43 18.81 -6.24
N LEU A 139 -4.68 17.56 -6.62
CA LEU A 139 -5.58 17.18 -7.71
C LEU A 139 -6.65 16.24 -7.18
N GLN A 140 -7.90 16.51 -7.51
CA GLN A 140 -9.01 15.63 -7.15
C GLN A 140 -9.17 14.52 -8.18
N PRO A 141 -9.04 13.22 -7.80
CA PRO A 141 -9.37 12.12 -8.67
C PRO A 141 -10.85 12.15 -9.08
N LEU A 142 -11.16 11.66 -10.28
CA LEU A 142 -12.54 11.58 -10.75
C LEU A 142 -13.38 10.64 -9.87
N ARG A 143 -14.69 10.85 -9.85
CA ARG A 143 -15.62 10.07 -9.03
C ARG A 143 -16.50 9.15 -9.90
N LEU A 144 -16.64 7.92 -9.48
CA LEU A 144 -17.63 6.96 -9.94
C LEU A 144 -18.96 7.24 -9.21
N SER A 145 -19.73 8.21 -9.70
CA SER A 145 -20.92 8.71 -8.98
C SER A 145 -21.97 7.63 -8.72
N SER A 146 -22.18 6.70 -9.68
CA SER A 146 -23.11 5.57 -9.52
C SER A 146 -22.75 4.62 -8.40
N LEU A 147 -21.45 4.56 -8.03
CA LEU A 147 -20.92 3.70 -6.98
C LEU A 147 -20.57 4.48 -5.72
N SER A 148 -20.59 5.82 -5.76
CA SER A 148 -20.09 6.68 -4.68
C SER A 148 -18.61 6.41 -4.32
N LEU A 149 -17.81 5.89 -5.24
CA LEU A 149 -16.38 5.60 -5.08
C LEU A 149 -15.53 6.63 -5.81
N GLN A 150 -14.31 6.85 -5.31
CA GLN A 150 -13.30 7.60 -6.04
C GLN A 150 -12.63 6.68 -7.08
N GLY A 151 -12.52 7.15 -8.30
CA GLY A 151 -11.75 6.52 -9.36
C GLY A 151 -10.27 6.92 -9.30
N GLN A 152 -9.74 7.34 -10.45
CA GLN A 152 -8.33 7.66 -10.63
C GLN A 152 -8.13 9.04 -11.27
N VAL A 153 -6.91 9.53 -11.22
CA VAL A 153 -6.43 10.69 -11.98
C VAL A 153 -6.31 10.32 -13.45
N THR A 154 -6.69 11.25 -14.34
CA THR A 154 -6.62 11.04 -15.79
C THR A 154 -5.41 11.74 -16.41
N VAL A 155 -5.03 11.28 -17.60
CA VAL A 155 -3.99 11.92 -18.44
C VAL A 155 -4.33 13.40 -18.67
N GLN A 156 -5.60 13.70 -18.99
CA GLN A 156 -6.08 15.06 -19.30
C GLN A 156 -5.96 15.99 -18.08
N GLN A 157 -6.25 15.47 -16.88
CA GLN A 157 -6.05 16.24 -15.63
C GLN A 157 -4.58 16.57 -15.40
N VAL A 158 -3.67 15.62 -15.65
CA VAL A 158 -2.21 15.84 -15.53
C VAL A 158 -1.72 16.85 -16.59
N GLU A 159 -2.19 16.76 -17.84
CA GLU A 159 -1.89 17.75 -18.88
C GLU A 159 -2.38 19.16 -18.49
N ALA A 160 -3.58 19.25 -17.92
CA ALA A 160 -4.13 20.52 -17.45
C ALA A 160 -3.29 21.09 -16.30
N ALA A 161 -2.85 20.24 -15.37
CA ALA A 161 -1.97 20.65 -14.27
C ALA A 161 -0.63 21.21 -14.76
N PHE A 162 0.01 20.62 -15.76
CA PHE A 162 1.24 21.15 -16.35
C PHE A 162 1.04 22.47 -17.12
N ARG A 163 -0.15 22.68 -17.70
CA ARG A 163 -0.46 23.98 -18.33
C ARG A 163 -0.59 25.08 -17.29
N GLU A 164 -1.17 24.80 -16.13
CA GLU A 164 -1.38 25.77 -15.04
C GLU A 164 -0.11 25.95 -14.19
N TYR A 165 0.63 24.86 -13.97
CA TYR A 165 1.85 24.82 -13.18
C TYR A 165 3.01 24.24 -14.01
N PRO A 166 3.60 25.00 -14.95
CA PRO A 166 4.65 24.49 -15.84
C PRO A 166 5.97 24.17 -15.13
N ASP A 167 6.11 24.58 -13.87
CA ASP A 167 7.26 24.33 -13.00
C ASP A 167 7.12 23.08 -12.11
N LEU A 168 6.09 22.26 -12.30
CA LEU A 168 5.96 20.96 -11.65
C LEU A 168 7.20 20.09 -11.92
N LYS A 169 7.76 19.50 -10.85
CA LYS A 169 8.95 18.63 -10.90
C LYS A 169 8.60 17.13 -10.82
N ALA A 170 7.43 16.82 -10.28
CA ALA A 170 6.98 15.46 -10.22
C ALA A 170 5.45 15.36 -10.23
N VAL A 171 4.96 14.20 -10.64
CA VAL A 171 3.58 13.74 -10.46
C VAL A 171 3.63 12.54 -9.52
N LEU A 172 2.90 12.58 -8.42
CA LEU A 172 2.70 11.45 -7.54
C LEU A 172 1.32 10.85 -7.80
N LEU A 173 1.23 9.55 -7.88
CA LEU A 173 -0.04 8.80 -8.01
C LEU A 173 -0.13 7.73 -6.94
N THR A 174 -1.37 7.35 -6.57
CA THR A 174 -1.65 6.12 -5.84
C THR A 174 -2.38 5.15 -6.77
N SER A 175 -1.67 4.11 -7.23
CA SER A 175 -2.23 3.12 -8.17
C SER A 175 -1.61 1.74 -7.95
N PRO A 176 -2.45 0.70 -7.73
CA PRO A 176 -3.90 0.80 -7.61
C PRO A 176 -4.34 1.53 -6.34
N ASN A 177 -5.54 2.08 -6.33
CA ASN A 177 -6.13 2.62 -5.12
C ASN A 177 -6.56 1.49 -4.16
N TYR A 178 -7.10 1.84 -3.00
CA TYR A 178 -7.48 0.87 -1.98
C TYR A 178 -8.50 -0.18 -2.46
N PHE A 179 -9.36 0.20 -3.39
CA PHE A 179 -10.36 -0.69 -4.01
C PHE A 179 -9.82 -1.51 -5.20
N GLY A 180 -8.53 -1.39 -5.50
CA GLY A 180 -7.87 -2.14 -6.58
C GLY A 180 -7.99 -1.49 -7.97
N MET A 181 -8.50 -0.27 -8.07
CA MET A 181 -8.64 0.45 -9.33
C MET A 181 -7.30 1.04 -9.77
N ALA A 182 -6.84 0.72 -10.97
CA ALA A 182 -5.57 1.19 -11.55
C ALA A 182 -5.78 2.39 -12.49
N ALA A 183 -4.84 3.36 -12.44
CA ALA A 183 -4.77 4.52 -13.32
C ALA A 183 -4.09 4.17 -14.66
N ASP A 184 -4.25 5.04 -15.67
CA ASP A 184 -3.47 5.01 -16.91
C ASP A 184 -2.04 5.56 -16.62
N ILE A 185 -1.24 4.76 -15.90
CA ILE A 185 0.15 5.11 -15.56
C ILE A 185 0.96 5.38 -16.84
N LYS A 186 0.78 4.57 -17.90
CA LYS A 186 1.54 4.71 -19.16
C LYS A 186 1.26 6.05 -19.85
N GLY A 187 0.01 6.44 -19.95
CA GLY A 187 -0.38 7.73 -20.52
C GLY A 187 0.11 8.90 -19.67
N ILE A 188 0.00 8.78 -18.34
CA ILE A 188 0.49 9.80 -17.42
C ILE A 188 2.02 9.91 -17.44
N ALA A 189 2.76 8.79 -17.52
CA ALA A 189 4.22 8.79 -17.67
C ALA A 189 4.66 9.56 -18.91
N ALA A 190 4.02 9.31 -20.07
CA ALA A 190 4.34 9.99 -21.31
C ALA A 190 4.17 11.51 -21.20
N VAL A 191 3.12 11.99 -20.57
CA VAL A 191 2.89 13.42 -20.32
C VAL A 191 3.92 13.98 -19.33
N THR A 192 4.14 13.31 -18.23
CA THR A 192 5.07 13.72 -17.17
C THR A 192 6.50 13.87 -17.72
N HIS A 193 6.97 12.87 -18.44
CA HIS A 193 8.32 12.89 -19.04
C HIS A 193 8.48 13.94 -20.14
N LYS A 194 7.42 14.22 -20.92
CA LYS A 194 7.42 15.32 -21.90
C LYS A 194 7.71 16.68 -21.24
N HIS A 195 7.33 16.84 -19.98
CA HIS A 195 7.60 18.05 -19.20
C HIS A 195 8.90 17.96 -18.36
N ASN A 196 9.76 16.96 -18.59
CA ASN A 196 10.98 16.72 -17.81
C ASN A 196 10.73 16.59 -16.31
N ALA A 197 9.58 16.06 -15.92
CA ALA A 197 9.19 15.78 -14.54
C ALA A 197 9.24 14.28 -14.25
N LEU A 198 9.27 13.90 -12.98
CA LEU A 198 9.34 12.51 -12.50
C LEU A 198 7.94 11.96 -12.21
N LEU A 199 7.71 10.70 -12.54
CA LEU A 199 6.53 9.97 -12.14
C LEU A 199 6.82 9.07 -10.93
N LEU A 200 6.20 9.40 -9.80
CA LEU A 200 6.31 8.71 -8.52
C LEU A 200 5.01 7.95 -8.25
N VAL A 201 5.09 6.65 -7.96
CA VAL A 201 3.89 5.85 -7.74
C VAL A 201 3.90 5.20 -6.35
N ASP A 202 2.91 5.56 -5.54
CA ASP A 202 2.50 4.79 -4.38
C ASP A 202 1.73 3.55 -4.88
N GLU A 203 2.48 2.47 -5.08
CA GLU A 203 1.99 1.16 -5.51
C GLU A 203 1.88 0.20 -4.31
N ALA A 204 1.54 0.73 -3.13
CA ALA A 204 1.48 -0.05 -1.90
C ALA A 204 0.57 -1.29 -2.00
N HIS A 205 -0.44 -1.27 -2.84
CA HIS A 205 -1.35 -2.40 -3.07
C HIS A 205 -1.02 -3.23 -4.32
N GLY A 206 0.15 -3.03 -4.94
CA GLY A 206 0.47 -3.60 -6.24
C GLY A 206 1.77 -4.42 -6.36
N PRO A 207 2.37 -5.01 -5.30
CA PRO A 207 3.63 -5.74 -5.46
C PRO A 207 3.51 -7.01 -6.34
N HIS A 208 2.31 -7.48 -6.62
CA HIS A 208 2.02 -8.64 -7.48
C HIS A 208 1.67 -8.25 -8.94
N LEU A 209 1.56 -6.96 -9.22
CA LEU A 209 1.15 -6.49 -10.54
C LEU A 209 2.24 -6.72 -11.60
N GLY A 210 1.80 -7.01 -12.82
CA GLY A 210 2.70 -7.28 -13.94
C GLY A 210 3.18 -8.73 -14.07
N PHE A 211 2.81 -9.62 -13.14
CA PHE A 211 3.22 -11.03 -13.17
C PHE A 211 2.16 -11.99 -13.71
N HIS A 212 0.98 -11.47 -14.08
CA HIS A 212 -0.09 -12.26 -14.70
C HIS A 212 -1.01 -11.36 -15.53
N GLU A 213 -1.44 -11.82 -16.71
CA GLU A 213 -2.21 -11.03 -17.69
C GLU A 213 -3.58 -10.54 -17.21
N ALA A 214 -4.21 -11.26 -16.26
CA ALA A 214 -5.50 -10.88 -15.69
C ALA A 214 -5.41 -9.73 -14.67
N PHE A 215 -4.19 -9.30 -14.30
CA PHE A 215 -3.95 -8.22 -13.37
C PHE A 215 -3.49 -6.94 -14.10
N PRO A 216 -3.67 -5.76 -13.49
CA PRO A 216 -3.11 -4.53 -14.03
C PRO A 216 -1.58 -4.64 -14.21
N LEU A 217 -1.03 -3.87 -15.16
CA LEU A 217 0.41 -3.71 -15.29
C LEU A 217 1.01 -2.99 -14.06
N SER A 218 2.25 -3.32 -13.72
CA SER A 218 2.98 -2.61 -12.66
C SER A 218 3.32 -1.18 -13.08
N ALA A 219 3.51 -0.31 -12.10
CA ALA A 219 3.91 1.08 -12.34
C ALA A 219 5.23 1.17 -13.12
N LEU A 220 6.20 0.32 -12.79
CA LEU A 220 7.49 0.25 -13.49
C LEU A 220 7.32 -0.17 -14.97
N ALA A 221 6.52 -1.19 -15.25
CA ALA A 221 6.24 -1.61 -16.62
C ALA A 221 5.55 -0.51 -17.44
N CYS A 222 4.83 0.40 -16.78
CA CYS A 222 4.16 1.55 -17.36
C CYS A 222 5.01 2.81 -17.44
N GLY A 223 6.27 2.79 -16.99
CA GLY A 223 7.22 3.89 -17.14
C GLY A 223 7.35 4.80 -15.90
N ALA A 224 6.92 4.38 -14.71
CA ALA A 224 7.20 5.12 -13.49
C ALA A 224 8.71 5.20 -13.21
N ASP A 225 9.18 6.34 -12.68
CA ASP A 225 10.57 6.54 -12.25
C ASP A 225 10.81 5.94 -10.87
N PHE A 226 9.80 5.94 -10.02
CA PHE A 226 9.81 5.33 -8.70
C PHE A 226 8.50 4.59 -8.44
N ALA A 227 8.60 3.43 -7.75
CA ALA A 227 7.45 2.70 -7.24
C ALA A 227 7.70 2.21 -5.82
N ALA A 228 6.82 2.57 -4.89
CA ALA A 228 6.87 2.11 -3.50
C ALA A 228 5.78 1.05 -3.27
N GLN A 229 6.17 -0.18 -2.89
CA GLN A 229 5.29 -1.33 -2.80
C GLN A 229 5.26 -1.91 -1.38
N SER A 230 4.05 -2.10 -0.80
CA SER A 230 3.89 -2.83 0.47
C SER A 230 3.89 -4.32 0.22
N THR A 231 5.04 -4.94 0.28
CA THR A 231 5.20 -6.37 0.05
C THR A 231 4.30 -7.19 0.97
N HIS A 232 4.25 -6.80 2.25
CA HIS A 232 3.48 -7.48 3.30
C HIS A 232 1.95 -7.44 3.11
N LYS A 233 1.41 -6.54 2.27
CA LYS A 233 -0.05 -6.48 2.07
C LYS A 233 -0.58 -7.59 1.17
N ILE A 234 0.23 -8.02 0.20
CA ILE A 234 -0.23 -8.94 -0.86
C ILE A 234 0.62 -10.21 -0.92
N LEU A 235 1.93 -10.08 -0.68
CA LEU A 235 2.88 -11.19 -0.77
C LEU A 235 3.26 -11.71 0.63
N GLY A 236 3.96 -12.84 0.69
CA GLY A 236 4.31 -13.55 1.92
C GLY A 236 5.42 -12.92 2.75
N ALA A 237 5.44 -11.59 2.88
CA ALA A 237 6.37 -10.87 3.73
C ALA A 237 5.74 -10.49 5.07
N MET A 238 6.56 -10.30 6.10
CA MET A 238 6.11 -9.86 7.43
C MET A 238 5.64 -8.40 7.39
N THR A 239 4.72 -8.04 8.29
CA THR A 239 4.25 -6.66 8.46
C THR A 239 5.43 -5.70 8.59
N GLN A 240 5.34 -4.49 8.03
CA GLN A 240 6.36 -3.45 7.84
C GLN A 240 7.25 -3.64 6.60
N CYS A 241 7.26 -4.81 5.96
CA CYS A 241 8.10 -5.07 4.80
C CYS A 241 7.60 -4.36 3.54
N SER A 242 8.48 -3.63 2.87
CA SER A 242 8.19 -2.84 1.68
C SER A 242 9.41 -2.79 0.76
N TRP A 243 9.18 -2.55 -0.54
CA TRP A 243 10.20 -2.26 -1.53
C TRP A 243 10.06 -0.83 -2.04
N LEU A 244 11.22 -0.18 -2.29
CA LEU A 244 11.31 1.03 -3.09
C LEU A 244 12.10 0.68 -4.35
N HIS A 245 11.43 0.69 -5.48
CA HIS A 245 12.04 0.53 -6.80
C HIS A 245 12.36 1.88 -7.42
N VAL A 246 13.49 1.95 -8.11
CA VAL A 246 14.00 3.15 -8.78
C VAL A 246 14.39 2.83 -10.21
N ARG A 247 13.99 3.68 -11.16
CA ARG A 247 14.45 3.70 -12.54
C ARG A 247 15.16 5.01 -12.84
N GLY A 248 16.31 4.94 -13.47
CA GLY A 248 17.07 6.12 -13.85
C GLY A 248 18.58 5.91 -13.80
N ASP A 249 19.31 6.99 -13.94
CA ASP A 249 20.76 6.97 -13.93
C ASP A 249 21.35 6.71 -12.53
N ARG A 250 22.68 6.53 -12.51
CA ARG A 250 23.43 6.29 -11.27
C ARG A 250 23.23 7.39 -10.21
N ALA A 251 23.06 8.65 -10.64
CA ALA A 251 22.88 9.76 -9.69
C ALA A 251 21.54 9.66 -8.95
N ARG A 252 20.46 9.30 -9.68
CA ARG A 252 19.12 9.07 -9.09
C ARG A 252 19.13 7.89 -8.13
N VAL A 253 19.76 6.77 -8.53
CA VAL A 253 19.90 5.59 -7.67
C VAL A 253 20.68 5.94 -6.40
N GLN A 254 21.79 6.69 -6.51
CA GLN A 254 22.57 7.11 -5.34
C GLN A 254 21.75 8.00 -4.39
N ARG A 255 21.02 8.98 -4.91
CA ARG A 255 20.14 9.82 -4.06
C ARG A 255 19.07 8.99 -3.33
N ALA A 256 18.54 7.97 -3.99
CA ALA A 256 17.59 7.05 -3.34
C ALA A 256 18.27 6.22 -2.24
N ALA A 257 19.49 5.74 -2.47
CA ALA A 257 20.30 5.04 -1.46
C ALA A 257 20.56 5.94 -0.23
N ASP A 258 20.99 7.17 -0.46
CA ASP A 258 21.27 8.14 0.60
C ASP A 258 20.00 8.47 1.41
N ALA A 259 18.86 8.66 0.74
CA ALA A 259 17.58 8.94 1.39
C ALA A 259 17.08 7.73 2.20
N MET A 260 17.19 6.52 1.66
CA MET A 260 16.80 5.30 2.35
C MET A 260 17.69 5.02 3.55
N SER A 261 19.02 5.22 3.41
CA SER A 261 19.96 5.09 4.52
C SER A 261 19.66 6.10 5.63
N LEU A 262 19.42 7.37 5.29
CA LEU A 262 19.08 8.42 6.25
C LEU A 262 17.84 8.12 7.08
N LEU A 263 16.83 7.46 6.49
CA LEU A 263 15.55 7.17 7.12
C LEU A 263 15.48 5.79 7.77
N SER A 264 16.48 4.93 7.56
CA SER A 264 16.52 3.59 8.11
C SER A 264 17.11 3.57 9.51
N THR A 265 16.68 2.61 10.33
CA THR A 265 17.32 2.31 11.62
C THR A 265 18.70 1.69 11.40
N THR A 266 19.65 1.99 12.27
CA THR A 266 20.97 1.32 12.31
C THR A 266 20.90 -0.10 12.87
N SER A 267 19.73 -0.57 13.29
CA SER A 267 19.51 -1.93 13.81
C SER A 267 18.32 -2.58 13.10
N PRO A 268 18.44 -2.89 11.79
CA PRO A 268 17.34 -3.50 11.04
C PRO A 268 17.04 -4.90 11.58
N ASN A 269 15.77 -5.29 11.54
CA ASN A 269 15.37 -6.65 11.92
C ASN A 269 15.54 -7.60 10.72
N TYR A 270 16.43 -8.59 10.85
CA TYR A 270 16.74 -9.53 9.76
C TYR A 270 15.60 -10.48 9.43
N LEU A 271 14.68 -10.76 10.36
CA LEU A 271 13.47 -11.54 10.04
C LEU A 271 12.60 -10.79 9.02
N LEU A 272 12.50 -9.46 9.16
CA LEU A 272 11.78 -8.62 8.19
C LEU A 272 12.51 -8.63 6.84
N LEU A 273 13.82 -8.40 6.83
CA LEU A 273 14.63 -8.39 5.62
C LEU A 273 14.60 -9.74 4.90
N GLY A 274 14.78 -10.84 5.64
CA GLY A 274 14.69 -12.20 5.09
C GLY A 274 13.33 -12.54 4.51
N SER A 275 12.24 -12.02 5.13
CA SER A 275 10.89 -12.21 4.59
C SER A 275 10.66 -11.46 3.26
N LEU A 276 11.36 -10.33 3.02
CA LEU A 276 11.35 -9.64 1.73
C LEU A 276 12.03 -10.48 0.65
N ASP A 277 13.21 -11.05 0.95
CA ASP A 277 13.94 -11.92 0.03
C ASP A 277 13.16 -13.20 -0.29
N ALA A 278 12.56 -13.84 0.73
CA ALA A 278 11.73 -15.02 0.54
C ALA A 278 10.49 -14.72 -0.34
N ALA A 279 9.79 -13.62 -0.09
CA ALA A 279 8.62 -13.22 -0.87
C ALA A 279 8.99 -12.91 -2.34
N ARG A 280 10.13 -12.28 -2.58
CA ARG A 280 10.66 -12.02 -3.92
C ARG A 280 10.98 -13.33 -4.66
N ALA A 281 11.69 -14.26 -4.01
CA ALA A 281 12.04 -15.53 -4.62
C ALA A 281 10.80 -16.39 -4.90
N GLN A 282 9.83 -16.41 -3.99
CA GLN A 282 8.55 -17.09 -4.21
C GLN A 282 7.84 -16.55 -5.46
N LEU A 283 7.76 -15.22 -5.59
CA LEU A 283 7.13 -14.58 -6.75
C LEU A 283 7.87 -14.92 -8.04
N ALA A 284 9.21 -14.92 -8.02
CA ALA A 284 10.02 -15.25 -9.19
C ALA A 284 9.75 -16.68 -9.73
N VAL A 285 9.52 -17.63 -8.82
CA VAL A 285 9.34 -19.06 -9.19
C VAL A 285 7.86 -19.39 -9.47
N GLN A 286 6.94 -18.81 -8.73
CA GLN A 286 5.57 -19.32 -8.61
C GLN A 286 4.50 -18.29 -9.01
N SER A 287 4.88 -17.12 -9.53
CA SER A 287 3.94 -16.01 -9.78
C SER A 287 2.67 -16.43 -10.51
N SER A 288 2.79 -17.18 -11.61
CA SER A 288 1.63 -17.63 -12.39
C SER A 288 0.67 -18.49 -11.55
N ALA A 289 1.20 -19.50 -10.83
CA ALA A 289 0.37 -20.37 -9.99
C ALA A 289 -0.28 -19.63 -8.84
N LEU A 290 0.49 -18.77 -8.14
CA LEU A 290 -0.01 -17.96 -7.03
C LEU A 290 -1.13 -17.02 -7.46
N LEU A 291 -0.98 -16.35 -8.61
CA LEU A 291 -1.96 -15.40 -9.10
C LEU A 291 -3.21 -16.09 -9.67
N GLU A 292 -3.06 -17.29 -10.26
CA GLU A 292 -4.20 -18.16 -10.58
C GLU A 292 -5.00 -18.54 -9.33
N ASP A 293 -4.33 -18.80 -8.21
CA ASP A 293 -5.00 -19.09 -6.94
C ASP A 293 -5.76 -17.88 -6.40
N VAL A 294 -5.23 -16.65 -6.56
CA VAL A 294 -5.98 -15.42 -6.27
C VAL A 294 -7.24 -15.32 -7.12
N LEU A 295 -7.13 -15.57 -8.43
CA LEU A 295 -8.27 -15.52 -9.35
C LEU A 295 -9.36 -16.53 -8.97
N ARG A 296 -8.97 -17.77 -8.67
CA ARG A 296 -9.90 -18.83 -8.21
C ARG A 296 -10.60 -18.43 -6.91
N ALA A 297 -9.82 -17.99 -5.92
CA ALA A 297 -10.34 -17.60 -4.62
C ALA A 297 -11.30 -16.42 -4.72
N ALA A 298 -10.90 -15.35 -5.40
CA ALA A 298 -11.71 -14.15 -5.58
C ALA A 298 -12.97 -14.41 -6.42
N SER A 299 -12.88 -15.24 -7.46
CA SER A 299 -14.04 -15.64 -8.27
C SER A 299 -15.08 -16.38 -7.45
N LEU A 300 -14.66 -17.37 -6.64
CA LEU A 300 -15.56 -18.11 -5.78
C LEU A 300 -16.29 -17.20 -4.76
N LEU A 301 -15.55 -16.25 -4.17
CA LEU A 301 -16.13 -15.27 -3.26
C LEU A 301 -17.15 -14.36 -3.96
N ARG A 302 -16.82 -13.82 -5.13
CA ARG A 302 -17.75 -13.00 -5.93
C ARG A 302 -19.02 -13.77 -6.29
N GLN A 303 -18.90 -15.01 -6.73
CA GLN A 303 -20.05 -15.87 -7.07
C GLN A 303 -20.96 -16.09 -5.88
N GLU A 304 -20.41 -16.31 -4.68
CA GLU A 304 -21.20 -16.51 -3.48
C GLU A 304 -21.95 -15.23 -3.06
N LEU A 305 -21.23 -14.09 -3.06
CA LEU A 305 -21.82 -12.80 -2.71
C LEU A 305 -22.91 -12.38 -3.70
N ALA A 306 -22.74 -12.65 -4.99
CA ALA A 306 -23.72 -12.34 -6.04
C ALA A 306 -25.05 -13.13 -5.91
N LYS A 307 -25.10 -14.22 -5.11
CA LYS A 307 -26.35 -14.94 -4.82
C LYS A 307 -27.33 -14.13 -3.99
N ASN A 308 -26.87 -13.08 -3.30
CA ASN A 308 -27.73 -12.21 -2.51
C ASN A 308 -28.07 -10.93 -3.30
N PRO A 309 -29.34 -10.74 -3.72
CA PRO A 309 -29.72 -9.59 -4.55
C PRO A 309 -29.61 -8.22 -3.83
N GLY A 310 -29.48 -8.23 -2.50
CA GLY A 310 -29.22 -7.01 -1.72
C GLY A 310 -27.77 -6.57 -1.72
N LEU A 311 -26.85 -7.35 -2.33
CA LEU A 311 -25.43 -7.04 -2.46
C LEU A 311 -25.10 -6.62 -3.90
N GLN A 312 -24.31 -5.55 -4.05
CA GLN A 312 -23.71 -5.18 -5.31
C GLN A 312 -22.20 -5.46 -5.24
N VAL A 313 -21.77 -6.55 -5.87
CA VAL A 313 -20.34 -6.90 -5.98
C VAL A 313 -19.71 -6.08 -7.10
N ILE A 314 -18.62 -5.37 -6.82
CA ILE A 314 -17.93 -4.56 -7.82
C ILE A 314 -17.11 -5.45 -8.74
N CYS A 315 -17.38 -5.32 -10.03
CA CYS A 315 -16.73 -6.06 -11.11
C CYS A 315 -15.92 -5.12 -12.03
N PRO A 316 -14.98 -5.62 -12.82
CA PRO A 316 -14.23 -4.81 -13.78
C PRO A 316 -15.13 -3.98 -14.72
N SER A 317 -16.24 -4.52 -15.22
CA SER A 317 -17.22 -3.82 -16.09
C SER A 317 -17.89 -2.61 -15.44
N ASP A 318 -17.90 -2.55 -14.10
CA ASP A 318 -18.52 -1.43 -13.39
C ASP A 318 -17.63 -0.19 -13.36
N VAL A 319 -16.31 -0.37 -13.45
CA VAL A 319 -15.30 0.67 -13.19
C VAL A 319 -14.36 0.93 -14.36
N THR A 320 -13.99 -0.09 -15.15
CA THR A 320 -13.02 0.05 -16.25
C THR A 320 -13.56 0.96 -17.35
N GLY A 321 -12.72 1.88 -17.82
CA GLY A 321 -13.06 2.91 -18.79
C GLY A 321 -13.85 4.09 -18.21
N LYS A 322 -14.06 4.13 -16.89
CA LYS A 322 -14.82 5.18 -16.21
C LYS A 322 -13.93 5.88 -15.16
N ALA A 323 -14.10 7.19 -15.02
CA ALA A 323 -13.44 7.99 -13.97
C ALA A 323 -11.93 7.75 -13.83
N GLY A 324 -11.20 7.62 -14.96
CA GLY A 324 -9.75 7.42 -15.00
C GLY A 324 -9.26 6.00 -14.68
N VAL A 325 -10.17 5.05 -14.44
CA VAL A 325 -9.83 3.66 -14.13
C VAL A 325 -9.63 2.87 -15.43
N VAL A 326 -8.46 2.25 -15.59
CA VAL A 326 -8.15 1.43 -16.77
C VAL A 326 -8.24 -0.08 -16.49
N ALA A 327 -8.08 -0.50 -15.23
CA ALA A 327 -8.19 -1.90 -14.83
C ALA A 327 -8.56 -2.01 -13.35
N LEU A 328 -9.00 -3.21 -12.93
CA LEU A 328 -9.32 -3.54 -11.55
C LEU A 328 -8.52 -4.77 -11.13
N ASP A 329 -7.84 -4.68 -9.98
CA ASP A 329 -7.18 -5.83 -9.36
C ASP A 329 -8.21 -6.88 -8.93
N PRO A 330 -8.18 -8.11 -9.48
CA PRO A 330 -9.14 -9.16 -9.14
C PRO A 330 -9.10 -9.59 -7.67
N GLY A 331 -7.95 -9.45 -6.98
CA GLY A 331 -7.80 -9.78 -5.56
C GLY A 331 -8.56 -8.85 -4.61
N LYS A 332 -9.00 -7.68 -5.09
CA LYS A 332 -9.81 -6.72 -4.34
C LYS A 332 -11.30 -6.99 -4.57
N VAL A 333 -11.97 -7.62 -3.61
CA VAL A 333 -13.40 -7.93 -3.70
C VAL A 333 -14.19 -6.95 -2.86
N ALA A 334 -14.69 -5.88 -3.48
CA ALA A 334 -15.53 -4.86 -2.86
C ALA A 334 -17.00 -5.20 -3.05
N VAL A 335 -17.79 -5.04 -2.00
CA VAL A 335 -19.24 -5.27 -2.04
C VAL A 335 -19.99 -4.11 -1.38
N ASN A 336 -20.94 -3.52 -2.10
CA ASN A 336 -21.88 -2.55 -1.55
C ASN A 336 -23.02 -3.29 -0.85
N VAL A 337 -23.26 -2.95 0.41
CA VAL A 337 -24.27 -3.61 1.26
C VAL A 337 -25.53 -2.77 1.46
N LYS A 338 -25.61 -1.60 0.84
CA LYS A 338 -26.75 -0.68 1.00
C LYS A 338 -28.11 -1.32 0.69
N GLY A 339 -28.16 -2.23 -0.29
CA GLY A 339 -29.38 -2.94 -0.65
C GLY A 339 -29.91 -3.88 0.44
N LEU A 340 -29.11 -4.18 1.47
CA LEU A 340 -29.54 -4.91 2.67
C LEU A 340 -30.10 -3.99 3.76
N GLY A 341 -30.11 -2.66 3.56
CA GLY A 341 -30.55 -1.70 4.55
C GLY A 341 -29.60 -1.51 5.74
N ILE A 342 -28.33 -1.90 5.59
CA ILE A 342 -27.29 -1.76 6.62
C ILE A 342 -26.10 -0.98 6.07
N SER A 343 -25.27 -0.45 6.98
CA SER A 343 -23.98 0.12 6.62
C SER A 343 -22.90 -0.96 6.48
N GLY A 344 -21.82 -0.66 5.72
CA GLY A 344 -20.65 -1.54 5.66
C GLY A 344 -20.00 -1.74 7.04
N ILE A 345 -20.08 -0.74 7.94
CA ILE A 345 -19.60 -0.85 9.32
C ILE A 345 -20.39 -1.94 10.07
N GLN A 346 -21.73 -1.92 9.98
CA GLN A 346 -22.58 -2.96 10.58
C GLN A 346 -22.32 -4.33 9.97
N ALA A 347 -22.13 -4.40 8.65
CA ALA A 347 -21.77 -5.66 7.97
C ALA A 347 -20.42 -6.21 8.48
N GLY A 348 -19.42 -5.34 8.65
CA GLY A 348 -18.12 -5.74 9.22
C GLY A 348 -18.22 -6.28 10.65
N GLU A 349 -19.04 -5.65 11.49
CA GLU A 349 -19.31 -6.16 12.86
C GLU A 349 -19.95 -7.56 12.85
N LEU A 350 -20.90 -7.80 11.95
CA LEU A 350 -21.54 -9.10 11.81
C LEU A 350 -20.58 -10.18 11.31
N LEU A 351 -19.74 -9.83 10.33
CA LEU A 351 -18.65 -10.70 9.86
C LEU A 351 -17.68 -11.00 11.01
N ARG A 352 -17.32 -9.98 11.80
CA ARG A 352 -16.41 -10.17 12.95
C ARG A 352 -16.98 -11.10 14.01
N ARG A 353 -18.28 -11.02 14.31
CA ARG A 353 -18.99 -11.96 15.20
C ARG A 353 -19.01 -13.38 14.66
N ALA A 354 -18.94 -13.54 13.34
CA ALA A 354 -18.78 -14.84 12.69
C ALA A 354 -17.31 -15.28 12.57
N ASN A 355 -16.37 -14.66 13.32
CA ASN A 355 -14.92 -14.88 13.25
C ASN A 355 -14.33 -14.66 11.86
N LEU A 356 -14.85 -13.66 11.14
CA LEU A 356 -14.34 -13.21 9.84
C LEU A 356 -13.86 -11.76 9.98
N ALA A 357 -12.60 -11.50 9.71
CA ALA A 357 -12.04 -10.15 9.64
C ALA A 357 -11.93 -9.71 8.19
N VAL A 358 -12.32 -8.48 7.90
CA VAL A 358 -12.27 -7.89 6.56
C VAL A 358 -11.22 -6.78 6.51
N GLU A 359 -10.77 -6.43 5.33
CA GLU A 359 -9.72 -5.43 5.14
C GLU A 359 -10.21 -4.02 5.48
N LEU A 360 -11.39 -3.65 4.98
CA LEU A 360 -11.95 -2.31 5.17
C LEU A 360 -13.47 -2.37 5.22
N VAL A 361 -14.04 -1.46 6.01
CA VAL A 361 -15.46 -1.11 5.99
C VAL A 361 -15.61 0.40 5.90
N ASP A 362 -16.59 0.84 5.13
CA ASP A 362 -17.03 2.24 5.08
C ASP A 362 -18.56 2.32 5.22
N PRO A 363 -19.21 3.48 5.11
CA PRO A 363 -20.67 3.57 5.22
C PRO A 363 -21.45 2.69 4.25
N GLN A 364 -20.89 2.30 3.10
CA GLN A 364 -21.59 1.55 2.06
C GLN A 364 -20.95 0.24 1.69
N TYR A 365 -19.63 0.09 1.91
CA TYR A 365 -18.83 -1.01 1.37
C TYR A 365 -18.19 -1.87 2.45
N VAL A 366 -18.03 -3.14 2.12
CA VAL A 366 -17.08 -4.07 2.74
C VAL A 366 -16.06 -4.46 1.68
N LEU A 367 -14.79 -4.39 1.99
CA LEU A 367 -13.68 -4.80 1.13
C LEU A 367 -13.01 -6.04 1.70
N PHE A 368 -12.94 -7.08 0.90
CA PHE A 368 -12.16 -8.27 1.15
C PHE A 368 -10.86 -8.19 0.35
N LEU A 369 -9.74 -8.40 1.02
CA LEU A 369 -8.45 -8.58 0.41
C LEU A 369 -8.20 -10.08 0.25
N VAL A 370 -8.18 -10.55 -0.99
CA VAL A 370 -7.96 -11.96 -1.34
C VAL A 370 -6.56 -12.12 -1.91
N THR A 371 -5.78 -12.99 -1.30
CA THR A 371 -4.42 -13.33 -1.73
C THR A 371 -4.32 -14.82 -2.11
N TYR A 372 -3.19 -15.23 -2.63
CA TYR A 372 -2.95 -16.65 -2.94
C TYR A 372 -2.99 -17.55 -1.68
N ALA A 373 -2.71 -16.99 -0.50
CA ALA A 373 -2.74 -17.74 0.75
C ALA A 373 -4.18 -18.12 1.20
N ASP A 374 -5.20 -17.52 0.60
CA ASP A 374 -6.59 -17.86 0.87
C ASP A 374 -7.05 -19.10 0.12
N TRP A 375 -6.41 -19.43 -1.02
CA TRP A 375 -6.83 -20.56 -1.82
C TRP A 375 -6.43 -21.89 -1.19
N ASP A 376 -7.44 -22.65 -0.80
CA ASP A 376 -7.37 -24.06 -0.41
C ASP A 376 -8.66 -24.72 -0.87
N ALA A 377 -8.55 -25.79 -1.63
CA ALA A 377 -9.69 -26.44 -2.28
C ALA A 377 -10.76 -26.97 -1.31
N VAL A 378 -10.41 -27.20 -0.05
CA VAL A 378 -11.31 -27.69 0.99
C VAL A 378 -11.77 -26.58 1.93
N ARG A 379 -10.82 -25.80 2.44
CA ARG A 379 -11.07 -24.78 3.47
C ARG A 379 -11.73 -23.53 2.90
N TRP A 380 -11.24 -23.01 1.77
CA TRP A 380 -11.73 -21.75 1.22
C TRP A 380 -13.23 -21.78 0.86
N PRO A 381 -13.79 -22.83 0.20
CA PRO A 381 -15.22 -22.91 -0.02
C PRO A 381 -16.06 -22.90 1.26
N GLN A 382 -15.52 -23.38 2.38
CA GLN A 382 -16.20 -23.32 3.68
C GLN A 382 -16.22 -21.90 4.24
N VAL A 383 -15.10 -21.16 4.13
CA VAL A 383 -15.00 -19.76 4.52
C VAL A 383 -15.97 -18.91 3.69
N VAL A 384 -15.97 -19.10 2.37
CA VAL A 384 -16.85 -18.38 1.43
C VAL A 384 -18.33 -18.63 1.74
N ARG A 385 -18.73 -19.88 1.98
CA ARG A 385 -20.11 -20.21 2.43
C ARG A 385 -20.47 -19.50 3.73
N ARG A 386 -19.56 -19.47 4.71
CA ARG A 386 -19.78 -18.77 6.00
C ARG A 386 -19.97 -17.26 5.79
N ILE A 387 -19.22 -16.63 4.87
CA ILE A 387 -19.43 -15.23 4.47
C ILE A 387 -20.83 -15.05 3.89
N GLY A 388 -21.22 -15.89 2.94
CA GLY A 388 -22.56 -15.89 2.33
C GLY A 388 -23.68 -16.07 3.36
N ASP A 389 -23.49 -16.95 4.36
CA ASP A 389 -24.47 -17.19 5.41
C ASP A 389 -24.71 -15.96 6.29
N VAL A 390 -23.67 -15.18 6.60
CA VAL A 390 -23.82 -13.92 7.33
C VAL A 390 -24.76 -12.99 6.58
N PHE A 391 -24.56 -12.79 5.29
CA PHE A 391 -25.39 -11.89 4.48
C PHE A 391 -26.79 -12.44 4.19
N ARG A 392 -26.97 -13.77 4.09
CA ARG A 392 -28.29 -14.38 3.91
C ARG A 392 -29.19 -14.21 5.14
N LYS A 393 -28.63 -14.27 6.34
CA LYS A 393 -29.38 -14.09 7.59
C LYS A 393 -29.89 -12.67 7.77
N LEU A 394 -29.29 -11.69 7.12
CA LEU A 394 -29.68 -10.28 7.18
C LEU A 394 -30.95 -9.93 6.38
N GLY A 395 -31.47 -10.85 5.59
CA GLY A 395 -32.74 -10.66 4.88
C GLY A 395 -33.98 -10.55 5.77
N LYS A 396 -33.83 -10.54 7.11
CA LYS A 396 -34.89 -10.29 8.08
C LYS A 396 -34.54 -9.08 8.94
N PRO A 397 -35.31 -7.97 8.88
CA PRO A 397 -35.06 -6.73 9.65
C PRO A 397 -35.00 -6.91 11.18
N ALA A 398 -35.46 -8.04 11.71
CA ALA A 398 -35.59 -8.28 13.16
C ALA A 398 -34.23 -8.65 13.85
N ASP A 399 -33.18 -8.94 13.11
CA ASP A 399 -31.91 -9.45 13.67
C ASP A 399 -30.81 -8.38 13.79
N LEU A 400 -31.14 -7.10 13.56
CA LEU A 400 -30.17 -6.01 13.67
C LEU A 400 -29.93 -5.62 15.13
N PRO A 401 -28.67 -5.57 15.61
CA PRO A 401 -28.37 -5.09 16.95
C PRO A 401 -28.77 -3.63 17.09
N THR A 402 -29.77 -3.35 17.89
CA THR A 402 -30.13 -1.99 18.29
C THR A 402 -29.08 -1.44 19.26
N ASN A 403 -28.00 -0.91 18.73
CA ASN A 403 -27.02 -0.20 19.55
C ASN A 403 -27.51 1.25 19.74
N ARG A 404 -28.03 1.57 20.95
CA ARG A 404 -28.57 2.87 21.34
C ARG A 404 -27.64 4.08 21.14
N MET A 405 -26.35 3.87 20.83
CA MET A 405 -25.41 4.95 20.55
C MET A 405 -25.47 5.52 19.11
N GLN A 406 -26.23 4.90 18.20
CA GLN A 406 -26.25 5.31 16.79
C GLN A 406 -27.54 5.99 16.34
N GLN A 407 -28.55 6.12 17.17
CA GLN A 407 -29.79 6.83 16.82
C GLN A 407 -29.64 8.34 16.60
N GLY A 408 -28.49 8.93 16.92
CA GLY A 408 -28.20 10.35 16.69
C GLY A 408 -27.39 10.66 15.41
N VAL A 409 -26.88 9.64 14.70
CA VAL A 409 -25.99 9.84 13.53
C VAL A 409 -26.60 9.35 12.22
N ALA A 410 -27.63 8.48 12.28
CA ALA A 410 -28.16 7.83 11.07
C ALA A 410 -29.12 8.69 10.23
N ASP A 411 -29.79 9.67 10.80
CA ASP A 411 -30.87 10.40 10.10
C ASP A 411 -30.46 11.76 9.49
N ASN A 412 -29.22 12.23 9.69
CA ASN A 412 -28.80 13.54 9.17
C ASN A 412 -27.35 13.64 8.67
N VAL A 413 -26.65 12.55 8.44
CA VAL A 413 -25.41 12.59 7.67
C VAL A 413 -25.70 12.06 6.27
N ALA A 414 -26.50 12.80 5.50
CA ALA A 414 -26.10 13.05 4.13
C ALA A 414 -24.67 13.59 4.29
N ALA A 415 -23.65 12.75 4.04
CA ALA A 415 -22.30 13.26 3.86
C ALA A 415 -22.47 14.49 2.97
N PRO A 416 -22.00 15.67 3.38
CA PRO A 416 -22.16 16.82 2.53
C PRO A 416 -21.68 16.36 1.17
N ALA A 417 -22.52 16.48 0.16
CA ALA A 417 -22.11 16.31 -1.20
C ALA A 417 -21.06 17.40 -1.36
N VAL A 418 -19.79 17.04 -1.05
CA VAL A 418 -18.67 17.86 -1.46
C VAL A 418 -18.83 17.86 -2.96
N VAL A 419 -19.41 18.93 -3.48
CA VAL A 419 -19.45 19.22 -4.91
C VAL A 419 -17.98 19.37 -5.27
N VAL A 420 -17.37 18.26 -5.60
CA VAL A 420 -16.02 18.26 -6.12
C VAL A 420 -16.21 18.64 -7.58
N THR A 421 -15.97 19.89 -7.86
CA THR A 421 -15.73 20.36 -9.22
C THR A 421 -14.50 19.62 -9.76
N ASP A 422 -14.44 19.36 -11.06
CA ASP A 422 -13.29 18.74 -11.76
C ASP A 422 -12.05 19.65 -11.74
N GLU A 423 -11.99 20.60 -10.84
CA GLU A 423 -10.98 21.64 -10.74
C GLU A 423 -9.72 21.12 -10.05
N ILE A 424 -8.58 21.51 -10.58
CA ILE A 424 -7.28 21.45 -9.89
C ILE A 424 -7.44 22.23 -8.60
N LEU A 425 -7.31 21.58 -7.48
CA LEU A 425 -7.42 22.25 -6.20
C LEU A 425 -6.22 23.19 -6.00
N ALA A 426 -6.51 24.34 -5.46
CA ALA A 426 -5.50 25.35 -5.20
C ALA A 426 -4.31 24.79 -4.40
N GLN A 427 -3.16 25.42 -4.64
CA GLN A 427 -1.95 25.23 -3.85
C GLN A 427 -2.28 25.40 -2.34
N ALA A 428 -1.64 24.64 -1.47
CA ALA A 428 -1.81 24.81 -0.03
C ALA A 428 -1.56 26.27 0.36
N ALA A 429 -2.46 26.84 1.14
CA ALA A 429 -2.41 28.26 1.54
C ALA A 429 -1.14 28.59 2.35
N VAL A 430 -0.60 27.61 3.05
CA VAL A 430 0.62 27.71 3.87
C VAL A 430 1.51 26.50 3.59
N PRO A 431 2.84 26.68 3.42
CA PRO A 431 3.76 25.54 3.26
C PRO A 431 3.66 24.56 4.43
N LEU A 432 3.61 23.25 4.13
CA LEU A 432 3.43 22.18 5.13
C LEU A 432 4.44 22.27 6.28
N ARG A 433 5.70 22.56 5.96
CA ARG A 433 6.77 22.69 6.95
C ARG A 433 6.54 23.87 7.90
N ARG A 434 6.02 24.99 7.39
CA ARG A 434 5.64 26.14 8.21
C ARG A 434 4.49 25.81 9.15
N VAL A 435 3.47 25.08 8.68
CA VAL A 435 2.35 24.61 9.52
C VAL A 435 2.87 23.71 10.64
N PHE A 436 3.78 22.77 10.34
CA PHE A 436 4.33 21.84 11.30
C PHE A 436 5.01 22.53 12.49
N TYR A 437 5.79 23.60 12.23
CA TYR A 437 6.54 24.37 13.24
C TYR A 437 5.75 25.55 13.84
N SER A 438 4.55 25.85 13.34
CA SER A 438 3.73 26.96 13.83
C SER A 438 3.18 26.67 15.23
N LYS A 439 2.90 27.74 16.00
CA LYS A 439 2.13 27.62 17.23
C LYS A 439 0.71 27.15 16.92
N LYS A 440 0.25 26.15 17.68
CA LYS A 440 -1.07 25.53 17.49
C LYS A 440 -2.00 25.92 18.61
N LYS A 441 -3.29 26.09 18.32
CA LYS A 441 -4.37 26.26 19.29
C LYS A 441 -5.39 25.13 19.13
N MET A 442 -5.97 24.67 20.22
CA MET A 442 -7.12 23.75 20.19
C MET A 442 -8.39 24.57 19.93
N VAL A 443 -9.15 24.12 18.94
CA VAL A 443 -10.41 24.74 18.54
C VAL A 443 -11.48 23.66 18.48
N PRO A 444 -12.66 23.84 19.09
CA PRO A 444 -13.79 22.93 18.89
C PRO A 444 -14.12 22.78 17.40
N LEU A 445 -14.39 21.55 16.94
CA LEU A 445 -14.64 21.29 15.52
C LEU A 445 -15.75 22.19 14.93
N ALA A 446 -16.80 22.46 15.69
CA ALA A 446 -17.90 23.36 15.30
C ALA A 446 -17.47 24.83 15.09
N GLN A 447 -16.28 25.22 15.54
CA GLN A 447 -15.72 26.57 15.43
C GLN A 447 -14.48 26.61 14.52
N ALA A 448 -14.13 25.49 13.91
CA ALA A 448 -12.90 25.36 13.11
C ALA A 448 -13.10 25.82 11.65
N GLU A 449 -14.30 26.16 11.24
CA GLU A 449 -14.58 26.67 9.89
C GLU A 449 -13.80 27.97 9.63
N GLY A 450 -13.06 28.03 8.53
CA GLY A 450 -12.19 29.17 8.16
C GLY A 450 -10.80 29.17 8.82
N GLU A 451 -10.51 28.26 9.74
CA GLU A 451 -9.16 28.11 10.32
C GLU A 451 -8.27 27.19 9.46
N VAL A 452 -6.96 27.42 9.51
CA VAL A 452 -5.97 26.53 8.86
C VAL A 452 -5.71 25.33 9.77
N SER A 453 -5.92 24.12 9.27
CA SER A 453 -5.63 22.92 10.03
C SER A 453 -4.13 22.77 10.30
N ALA A 454 -3.76 22.47 11.53
CA ALA A 454 -2.37 22.23 11.94
C ALA A 454 -2.01 20.73 11.92
N GLU A 455 -2.95 19.86 11.57
CA GLU A 455 -2.77 18.40 11.54
C GLU A 455 -3.64 17.74 10.46
N SER A 456 -3.23 16.55 10.05
CA SER A 456 -4.06 15.71 9.19
C SER A 456 -5.10 14.99 10.04
N ILE A 457 -6.37 15.07 9.64
CA ILE A 457 -7.45 14.29 10.24
C ILE A 457 -7.79 13.15 9.29
N SER A 458 -7.60 11.91 9.73
CA SER A 458 -7.88 10.72 8.93
C SER A 458 -8.48 9.61 9.78
N PHE A 459 -9.33 8.79 9.17
CA PHE A 459 -9.72 7.49 9.72
C PHE A 459 -8.83 6.39 9.16
N TYR A 460 -8.60 5.35 9.92
CA TYR A 460 -7.77 4.24 9.49
C TYR A 460 -8.51 2.90 9.69
N PRO A 461 -8.53 2.00 8.72
CA PRO A 461 -8.14 2.18 7.31
C PRO A 461 -9.11 3.08 6.53
N PRO A 462 -8.72 3.72 5.41
CA PRO A 462 -7.48 3.52 4.64
C PRO A 462 -6.34 4.49 4.98
N GLY A 463 -6.48 5.42 5.97
CA GLY A 463 -5.44 6.40 6.29
C GLY A 463 -5.32 7.54 5.28
N ILE A 464 -6.39 7.80 4.53
CA ILE A 464 -6.52 8.95 3.63
C ILE A 464 -7.03 10.13 4.45
N PRO A 465 -6.33 11.29 4.47
CA PRO A 465 -6.77 12.44 5.24
C PRO A 465 -8.06 13.05 4.69
N LEU A 466 -9.03 13.26 5.57
CA LEU A 466 -10.21 14.09 5.29
C LEU A 466 -9.86 15.57 5.30
N ILE A 467 -8.99 15.98 6.23
CA ILE A 467 -8.46 17.33 6.34
C ILE A 467 -6.95 17.23 6.25
N LEU A 468 -6.34 18.07 5.43
CA LEU A 468 -4.89 18.25 5.30
C LEU A 468 -4.45 19.45 6.14
N PRO A 469 -3.22 19.44 6.65
CA PRO A 469 -2.66 20.59 7.32
C PRO A 469 -2.36 21.72 6.36
#